data_5ad34d6f7c5cb1564dfdc58cf239e869
#
_entry.id   5ad34d6f7c5cb1564dfdc58cf239e869
#
_cell.length_a   1.000
_cell.length_b   1.000
_cell.length_c   1.000
_cell.angle_alpha   90.00
_cell.angle_beta   90.00
_cell.angle_gamma   90.00
#
_symmetry.space_group_name_H-M   'P 1'
#
loop_
_entity.id
_entity.type
_entity.pdbx_description
1 polymer ?
#
loop_
_entity_poly.entity_id
_entity_poly.type
_entity_poly.pdbx_seq_one_letter_code
_entity_poly.pdbx_strand_id
1 'polypeptide(L)'
;MNIRKRVFMKAGGCLVCGVLIIVLNYVGLTIRLNAMLDLRTTCIAARDIQPRSLITEKDILEIQVPGAYLLEHTCSDKKDIIGKYTDIQGMIPAGSCFFEEMLYDEKDLPDYPSAQLRAGQAAYTLETDLARMGGTIMPGQRLDLYVVLDRKNDTPVSGCLLQNVRLLAVKDHKGLDLTDENSTGIPYLAVLAVSQKDVELLSLAEKTGEIRMFSTDNTDSTAREAELVVSDDVLQLLNSGTAEHM
;
A
#
# COMPACT_ATOMS: atom_id res chain seq x y z
N MET A 1 46.29 -63.73 -33.18
CA MET A 1 45.51 -62.82 -32.34
C MET A 1 44.57 -63.67 -31.48
N ASN A 2 44.80 -63.75 -30.13
CA ASN A 2 44.23 -64.72 -29.21
C ASN A 2 42.70 -64.67 -29.15
N ILE A 3 42.05 -65.80 -29.29
CA ILE A 3 40.58 -65.99 -29.19
C ILE A 3 40.01 -65.33 -27.91
N ARG A 4 40.72 -65.42 -26.81
CA ARG A 4 40.37 -64.75 -25.52
C ARG A 4 40.27 -63.24 -25.63
N LYS A 5 41.15 -62.56 -26.36
CA LYS A 5 41.03 -61.09 -26.58
C LYS A 5 39.78 -60.68 -27.38
N ARG A 6 39.38 -61.51 -28.40
CA ARG A 6 38.16 -61.24 -29.16
C ARG A 6 36.89 -61.48 -28.36
N VAL A 7 36.84 -62.43 -27.46
CA VAL A 7 35.68 -62.65 -26.57
C VAL A 7 35.58 -61.56 -25.52
N PHE A 8 36.72 -61.15 -24.94
CA PHE A 8 36.72 -60.01 -23.99
C PHE A 8 36.30 -58.66 -24.61
N MET A 9 36.72 -58.43 -25.85
CA MET A 9 36.34 -57.22 -26.57
C MET A 9 34.86 -57.24 -26.93
N LYS A 10 34.29 -58.41 -27.30
CA LYS A 10 32.83 -58.54 -27.55
C LYS A 10 32.00 -58.41 -26.29
N ALA A 11 32.45 -58.99 -25.16
CA ALA A 11 31.79 -58.90 -23.87
C ALA A 11 31.82 -57.46 -23.34
N GLY A 12 32.95 -56.74 -23.49
CA GLY A 12 33.06 -55.32 -23.15
C GLY A 12 32.13 -54.46 -23.99
N GLY A 13 32.05 -54.74 -25.31
CA GLY A 13 31.11 -54.03 -26.19
C GLY A 13 29.63 -54.23 -25.82
N CYS A 14 29.24 -55.45 -25.47
CA CYS A 14 27.87 -55.74 -25.01
C CYS A 14 27.53 -55.03 -23.71
N LEU A 15 28.51 -54.97 -22.77
CA LEU A 15 28.30 -54.28 -21.49
C LEU A 15 28.13 -52.77 -21.69
N VAL A 16 28.95 -52.14 -22.55
CA VAL A 16 28.83 -50.74 -22.91
C VAL A 16 27.48 -50.46 -23.60
N CYS A 17 27.05 -51.29 -24.55
CA CYS A 17 25.75 -51.15 -25.18
C CYS A 17 24.60 -51.30 -24.18
N GLY A 18 24.69 -52.25 -23.23
CA GLY A 18 23.69 -52.43 -22.18
C GLY A 18 23.55 -51.18 -21.28
N VAL A 19 24.69 -50.62 -20.84
CA VAL A 19 24.69 -49.39 -20.07
C VAL A 19 24.10 -48.21 -20.87
N LEU A 20 24.45 -48.09 -22.16
CA LEU A 20 23.97 -47.04 -23.01
C LEU A 20 22.44 -47.10 -23.19
N ILE A 21 21.87 -48.30 -23.36
CA ILE A 21 20.44 -48.55 -23.47
C ILE A 21 19.73 -48.15 -22.16
N ILE A 22 20.30 -48.48 -20.99
CA ILE A 22 19.73 -48.10 -19.69
C ILE A 22 19.71 -46.57 -19.53
N VAL A 23 20.83 -45.92 -19.88
CA VAL A 23 20.95 -44.47 -19.78
C VAL A 23 19.96 -43.78 -20.72
N LEU A 24 19.85 -44.26 -21.99
CA LEU A 24 18.88 -43.70 -22.96
C LEU A 24 17.44 -43.90 -22.50
N ASN A 25 17.12 -45.06 -21.93
CA ASN A 25 15.79 -45.32 -21.42
C ASN A 25 15.46 -44.44 -20.23
N TYR A 26 16.40 -44.27 -19.30
CA TYR A 26 16.25 -43.37 -18.15
C TYR A 26 16.03 -41.91 -18.57
N VAL A 27 16.88 -41.40 -19.48
CA VAL A 27 16.73 -40.03 -20.02
C VAL A 27 15.42 -39.90 -20.76
N GLY A 28 15.04 -40.86 -21.61
CA GLY A 28 13.77 -40.84 -22.32
C GLY A 28 12.54 -40.86 -21.40
N LEU A 29 12.61 -41.64 -20.32
CA LEU A 29 11.56 -41.67 -19.31
C LEU A 29 11.45 -40.32 -18.56
N THR A 30 12.59 -39.74 -18.17
CA THR A 30 12.62 -38.42 -17.48
C THR A 30 12.05 -37.33 -18.36
N ILE A 31 12.42 -37.30 -19.64
CA ILE A 31 11.84 -36.29 -20.61
C ILE A 31 10.34 -36.48 -20.75
N ARG A 32 9.85 -37.70 -20.88
CA ARG A 32 8.41 -37.98 -20.99
C ARG A 32 7.66 -37.62 -19.72
N LEU A 33 8.18 -37.91 -18.54
CA LEU A 33 7.57 -37.52 -17.26
C LEU A 33 7.49 -36.02 -17.11
N ASN A 34 8.56 -35.31 -17.44
CA ASN A 34 8.56 -33.85 -17.38
C ASN A 34 7.57 -33.23 -18.36
N ALA A 35 7.47 -33.78 -19.57
CA ALA A 35 6.50 -33.34 -20.56
C ALA A 35 5.04 -33.63 -20.17
N MET A 36 4.76 -34.75 -19.48
CA MET A 36 3.44 -35.08 -18.96
C MET A 36 3.04 -34.24 -17.76
N LEU A 37 4.01 -33.84 -16.93
CA LEU A 37 3.73 -33.04 -15.72
C LEU A 37 3.57 -31.55 -16.03
N ASP A 38 3.96 -31.06 -17.23
CA ASP A 38 3.96 -29.63 -17.58
C ASP A 38 4.47 -28.77 -16.42
N LEU A 39 5.69 -29.11 -15.95
CA LEU A 39 6.27 -28.45 -14.78
C LEU A 39 6.49 -26.98 -15.06
N ARG A 40 5.90 -26.15 -14.23
CA ARG A 40 6.03 -24.68 -14.25
C ARG A 40 6.68 -24.18 -12.99
N THR A 41 7.54 -23.20 -13.12
CA THR A 41 8.12 -22.50 -11.97
C THR A 41 7.09 -21.55 -11.38
N THR A 42 6.92 -21.57 -10.08
CA THR A 42 6.10 -20.63 -9.34
C THR A 42 6.79 -20.19 -8.06
N CYS A 43 6.31 -19.10 -7.49
CA CYS A 43 6.79 -18.53 -6.26
C CYS A 43 5.89 -18.93 -5.09
N ILE A 44 6.50 -19.33 -3.97
CA ILE A 44 5.81 -19.57 -2.70
C ILE A 44 6.47 -18.78 -1.57
N ALA A 45 5.74 -18.56 -0.50
CA ALA A 45 6.27 -17.94 0.70
C ALA A 45 7.31 -18.86 1.37
N ALA A 46 8.54 -18.39 1.54
CA ALA A 46 9.62 -19.11 2.19
C ALA A 46 9.44 -19.23 3.70
N ARG A 47 8.69 -18.32 4.29
CA ARG A 47 8.35 -18.23 5.73
C ARG A 47 7.00 -17.57 5.91
N ASP A 48 6.48 -17.58 7.13
CA ASP A 48 5.28 -16.82 7.47
C ASP A 48 5.54 -15.31 7.29
N ILE A 49 4.73 -14.65 6.46
CA ILE A 49 4.81 -13.22 6.20
C ILE A 49 3.68 -12.56 6.97
N GLN A 50 4.06 -11.65 7.88
CA GLN A 50 3.09 -10.96 8.75
C GLN A 50 2.24 -9.97 7.95
N PRO A 51 1.05 -9.60 8.47
CA PRO A 51 0.25 -8.53 7.89
C PRO A 51 1.07 -7.24 7.73
N ARG A 52 0.74 -6.46 6.70
CA ARG A 52 1.37 -5.17 6.39
C ARG A 52 2.90 -5.23 6.28
N SER A 53 3.42 -6.31 5.77
CA SER A 53 4.86 -6.50 5.61
C SER A 53 5.29 -6.32 4.16
N LEU A 54 6.40 -5.62 3.96
CA LEU A 54 7.06 -5.53 2.66
C LEU A 54 7.66 -6.89 2.31
N ILE A 55 7.29 -7.42 1.15
CA ILE A 55 7.80 -8.69 0.64
C ILE A 55 9.16 -8.46 -0.02
N THR A 56 10.14 -9.18 0.45
CA THR A 56 11.52 -9.12 -0.04
C THR A 56 11.93 -10.45 -0.67
N GLU A 57 13.07 -10.48 -1.36
CA GLU A 57 13.59 -11.70 -1.97
C GLU A 57 13.77 -12.86 -0.98
N LYS A 58 14.02 -12.56 0.30
CA LYS A 58 14.17 -13.56 1.37
C LYS A 58 12.87 -14.27 1.74
N ASP A 59 11.75 -13.69 1.38
CA ASP A 59 10.42 -14.19 1.70
C ASP A 59 9.89 -15.13 0.61
N ILE A 60 10.63 -15.28 -0.50
CA ILE A 60 10.18 -15.99 -1.69
C ILE A 60 11.08 -17.20 -1.95
N LEU A 61 10.45 -18.33 -2.20
CA LEU A 61 11.09 -19.55 -2.68
C LEU A 61 10.48 -19.94 -4.03
N GLU A 62 11.34 -20.21 -5.03
CA GLU A 62 10.91 -20.76 -6.31
C GLU A 62 10.84 -22.27 -6.25
N ILE A 63 9.72 -22.82 -6.69
CA ILE A 63 9.52 -24.26 -6.80
C ILE A 63 8.98 -24.62 -8.18
N GLN A 64 9.14 -25.88 -8.56
CA GLN A 64 8.51 -26.42 -9.77
C GLN A 64 7.30 -27.25 -9.38
N VAL A 65 6.15 -26.92 -9.91
CA VAL A 65 4.89 -27.62 -9.68
C VAL A 65 4.24 -27.99 -11.03
N PRO A 66 3.47 -29.08 -11.10
CA PRO A 66 2.69 -29.36 -12.28
C PRO A 66 1.70 -28.24 -12.58
N GLY A 67 1.62 -27.81 -13.85
CA GLY A 67 0.77 -26.68 -14.26
C GLY A 67 -0.70 -26.84 -13.88
N ALA A 68 -1.19 -28.07 -13.78
CA ALA A 68 -2.55 -28.37 -13.35
C ALA A 68 -2.86 -27.95 -11.89
N TYR A 69 -1.85 -27.68 -11.07
CA TYR A 69 -2.02 -27.21 -9.67
C TYR A 69 -1.86 -25.70 -9.53
N LEU A 70 -1.48 -25.00 -10.60
CA LEU A 70 -1.42 -23.53 -10.58
C LEU A 70 -2.82 -22.98 -10.82
N LEU A 71 -3.34 -22.26 -9.85
CA LEU A 71 -4.62 -21.57 -9.95
C LEU A 71 -4.46 -20.29 -10.80
N GLU A 72 -5.56 -19.81 -11.32
CA GLU A 72 -5.62 -18.49 -11.98
C GLU A 72 -5.18 -17.41 -11.00
N HIS A 73 -4.59 -16.34 -11.50
CA HIS A 73 -4.06 -15.22 -10.70
C HIS A 73 -2.90 -15.57 -9.74
N THR A 74 -2.27 -16.75 -9.89
CA THR A 74 -1.06 -17.08 -9.13
C THR A 74 0.13 -16.30 -9.69
N CYS A 75 0.80 -15.50 -8.86
CA CYS A 75 2.02 -14.79 -9.20
C CYS A 75 3.18 -15.76 -9.30
N SER A 76 3.70 -15.98 -10.50
CA SER A 76 4.82 -16.91 -10.76
C SER A 76 6.16 -16.20 -10.92
N ASP A 77 6.20 -14.91 -11.24
CA ASP A 77 7.42 -14.13 -11.38
C ASP A 77 7.72 -13.36 -10.07
N LYS A 78 8.95 -13.47 -9.60
CA LYS A 78 9.43 -12.71 -8.43
C LYS A 78 9.27 -11.20 -8.57
N LYS A 79 9.37 -10.69 -9.80
CA LYS A 79 9.26 -9.25 -10.06
C LYS A 79 7.90 -8.68 -9.72
N ASP A 80 6.86 -9.48 -9.85
CA ASP A 80 5.49 -9.07 -9.56
C ASP A 80 5.19 -9.11 -8.06
N ILE A 81 6.05 -9.78 -7.27
CA ILE A 81 5.87 -10.00 -5.84
C ILE A 81 6.81 -9.12 -5.00
N ILE A 82 8.08 -8.99 -5.42
CA ILE A 82 9.07 -8.20 -4.66
C ILE A 82 8.69 -6.73 -4.67
N GLY A 83 8.70 -6.12 -3.47
CA GLY A 83 8.35 -4.70 -3.30
C GLY A 83 6.86 -4.47 -3.08
N LYS A 84 6.02 -5.50 -3.17
CA LYS A 84 4.62 -5.46 -2.76
C LYS A 84 4.48 -5.65 -1.25
N TYR A 85 3.34 -5.26 -0.72
CA TYR A 85 2.96 -5.44 0.67
C TYR A 85 1.87 -6.50 0.80
N THR A 86 1.86 -7.20 1.92
CA THR A 86 0.73 -8.05 2.32
C THR A 86 -0.44 -7.19 2.80
N ASP A 87 -1.65 -7.75 2.78
CA ASP A 87 -2.84 -7.13 3.38
C ASP A 87 -2.57 -6.72 4.84
N ILE A 88 -3.29 -5.68 5.30
CA ILE A 88 -3.19 -5.16 6.68
C ILE A 88 -3.70 -6.14 7.74
N GLN A 89 -4.53 -7.10 7.37
CA GLN A 89 -5.13 -8.09 8.28
C GLN A 89 -4.72 -9.52 7.98
N GLY A 90 -4.23 -9.79 6.79
CA GLY A 90 -3.91 -11.13 6.30
C GLY A 90 -2.44 -11.51 6.46
N MET A 91 -2.16 -12.66 7.10
CA MET A 91 -0.84 -13.30 7.10
C MET A 91 -0.75 -14.26 5.93
N ILE A 92 0.39 -14.31 5.25
CA ILE A 92 0.69 -15.34 4.24
C ILE A 92 1.53 -16.43 4.91
N PRO A 93 0.99 -17.65 5.09
CA PRO A 93 1.73 -18.77 5.71
C PRO A 93 2.87 -19.26 4.80
N ALA A 94 3.92 -19.79 5.42
CA ALA A 94 5.00 -20.46 4.72
C ALA A 94 4.47 -21.57 3.80
N GLY A 95 5.00 -21.66 2.58
CA GLY A 95 4.57 -22.65 1.58
C GLY A 95 3.32 -22.25 0.77
N SER A 96 2.67 -21.14 1.08
CA SER A 96 1.53 -20.62 0.29
C SER A 96 1.99 -20.01 -1.02
N CYS A 97 1.22 -20.18 -2.09
CA CYS A 97 1.39 -19.41 -3.33
C CYS A 97 0.99 -17.95 -3.09
N PHE A 98 1.58 -17.06 -3.90
CA PHE A 98 1.17 -15.67 -3.96
C PHE A 98 0.09 -15.49 -5.03
N PHE A 99 -0.97 -14.75 -4.70
CA PHE A 99 -2.04 -14.37 -5.60
C PHE A 99 -2.06 -12.86 -5.77
N GLU A 100 -2.44 -12.38 -6.95
CA GLU A 100 -2.48 -10.96 -7.27
C GLU A 100 -3.32 -10.16 -6.25
N GLU A 101 -4.45 -10.71 -5.81
CA GLU A 101 -5.37 -10.08 -4.86
C GLU A 101 -4.81 -9.96 -3.42
N MET A 102 -3.71 -10.66 -3.12
CA MET A 102 -3.04 -10.58 -1.81
C MET A 102 -1.89 -9.58 -1.77
N LEU A 103 -1.55 -8.99 -2.92
CA LEU A 103 -0.39 -8.15 -3.11
C LEU A 103 -0.80 -6.71 -3.40
N TYR A 104 -0.35 -5.79 -2.57
CA TYR A 104 -0.69 -4.37 -2.66
C TYR A 104 0.55 -3.53 -2.92
N ASP A 105 0.41 -2.47 -3.71
CA ASP A 105 1.36 -1.37 -3.64
C ASP A 105 1.15 -0.63 -2.32
N GLU A 106 2.19 -0.01 -1.79
CA GLU A 106 2.10 0.72 -0.51
C GLU A 106 0.98 1.77 -0.50
N LYS A 107 0.82 2.46 -1.64
CA LYS A 107 -0.21 3.50 -1.84
C LYS A 107 -1.65 2.97 -1.84
N ASP A 108 -1.82 1.68 -2.17
CA ASP A 108 -3.14 1.05 -2.28
C ASP A 108 -3.57 0.40 -0.95
N LEU A 109 -2.69 0.42 0.06
CA LEU A 109 -3.03 -0.05 1.40
C LEU A 109 -4.07 0.88 2.06
N PRO A 110 -5.12 0.34 2.70
CA PRO A 110 -6.18 1.14 3.33
C PRO A 110 -5.68 2.12 4.39
N ASP A 111 -4.56 1.81 5.04
CA ASP A 111 -3.91 2.62 6.08
C ASP A 111 -2.80 3.53 5.55
N TYR A 112 -2.62 3.61 4.23
CA TYR A 112 -1.57 4.40 3.60
C TYR A 112 -1.53 5.87 4.06
N PRO A 113 -2.67 6.59 4.22
CA PRO A 113 -2.63 7.95 4.74
C PRO A 113 -1.96 8.05 6.11
N SER A 114 -2.21 7.09 6.99
CA SER A 114 -1.59 7.03 8.32
C SER A 114 -0.10 6.65 8.28
N ALA A 115 0.30 5.84 7.31
CA ALA A 115 1.70 5.47 7.10
C ALA A 115 2.59 6.66 6.71
N GLN A 116 2.01 7.70 6.13
CA GLN A 116 2.72 8.93 5.75
C GLN A 116 2.96 9.90 6.92
N LEU A 117 2.43 9.60 8.11
CA LEU A 117 2.60 10.46 9.28
C LEU A 117 4.05 10.43 9.77
N ARG A 118 4.53 11.59 10.22
CA ARG A 118 5.81 11.73 10.90
C ARG A 118 5.62 11.62 12.41
N ALA A 119 6.72 11.41 13.12
CA ALA A 119 6.68 11.38 14.58
C ALA A 119 6.04 12.67 15.15
N GLY A 120 5.09 12.52 16.08
CA GLY A 120 4.36 13.64 16.68
C GLY A 120 3.20 14.19 15.84
N GLN A 121 2.89 13.58 14.68
CA GLN A 121 1.72 13.91 13.87
C GLN A 121 0.56 12.95 14.14
N ALA A 122 -0.64 13.41 13.82
CA ALA A 122 -1.86 12.63 13.78
C ALA A 122 -2.56 12.84 12.43
N ALA A 123 -3.28 11.82 11.97
CA ALA A 123 -4.21 11.95 10.86
C ALA A 123 -5.51 12.56 11.39
N TYR A 124 -5.81 13.78 10.97
CA TYR A 124 -7.07 14.45 11.29
C TYR A 124 -8.00 14.37 10.08
N THR A 125 -9.19 13.85 10.30
CA THR A 125 -10.20 13.72 9.25
C THR A 125 -11.20 14.86 9.36
N LEU A 126 -11.34 15.65 8.30
CA LEU A 126 -12.24 16.78 8.21
C LEU A 126 -13.32 16.49 7.17
N GLU A 127 -14.60 16.67 7.53
CA GLU A 127 -15.67 16.64 6.55
C GLU A 127 -15.58 17.84 5.60
N THR A 128 -15.73 17.56 4.31
CA THR A 128 -15.56 18.57 3.28
C THR A 128 -16.51 18.34 2.12
N ASP A 129 -16.54 19.27 1.19
CA ASP A 129 -17.27 19.18 -0.06
C ASP A 129 -16.49 19.83 -1.20
N LEU A 130 -17.01 19.72 -2.41
CA LEU A 130 -16.38 20.30 -3.60
C LEU A 130 -16.22 21.81 -3.51
N ALA A 131 -17.15 22.51 -2.85
CA ALA A 131 -17.11 23.97 -2.72
C ALA A 131 -16.02 24.42 -1.75
N ARG A 132 -15.83 23.69 -0.63
CA ARG A 132 -14.79 23.96 0.37
C ARG A 132 -13.39 23.63 -0.12
N MET A 133 -13.26 22.64 -1.01
CA MET A 133 -11.99 22.26 -1.62
C MET A 133 -11.66 23.04 -2.90
N GLY A 134 -12.57 23.82 -3.43
CA GLY A 134 -12.34 24.58 -4.66
C GLY A 134 -12.08 23.76 -5.92
N GLY A 135 -12.28 22.45 -5.89
CA GLY A 135 -12.12 21.52 -7.01
C GLY A 135 -10.70 21.30 -7.53
N THR A 136 -9.69 21.89 -6.89
CA THR A 136 -8.28 21.82 -7.33
C THR A 136 -7.33 21.18 -6.30
N ILE A 137 -7.84 20.89 -5.12
CA ILE A 137 -7.06 20.35 -4.02
C ILE A 137 -6.92 18.83 -4.19
N MET A 138 -5.67 18.37 -4.24
CA MET A 138 -5.31 16.95 -4.47
C MET A 138 -4.43 16.41 -3.33
N PRO A 139 -4.48 15.10 -3.03
CA PRO A 139 -3.55 14.46 -2.09
C PRO A 139 -2.09 14.79 -2.41
N GLY A 140 -1.28 14.96 -1.36
CA GLY A 140 0.13 15.35 -1.46
C GLY A 140 0.38 16.86 -1.47
N GLN A 141 -0.65 17.68 -1.70
CA GLN A 141 -0.55 19.14 -1.61
C GLN A 141 -0.48 19.62 -0.17
N ARG A 142 -0.11 20.90 -0.03
CA ARG A 142 -0.12 21.60 1.25
C ARG A 142 -1.21 22.66 1.24
N LEU A 143 -1.84 22.80 2.39
CA LEU A 143 -3.01 23.62 2.57
C LEU A 143 -2.83 24.53 3.77
N ASP A 144 -3.47 25.70 3.68
CA ASP A 144 -3.74 26.53 4.83
C ASP A 144 -5.21 26.36 5.25
N LEU A 145 -5.42 26.20 6.54
CA LEU A 145 -6.74 26.04 7.14
C LEU A 145 -7.19 27.34 7.77
N TYR A 146 -8.33 27.82 7.35
CA TYR A 146 -8.99 28.99 7.89
C TYR A 146 -10.28 28.59 8.57
N VAL A 147 -10.59 29.21 9.70
CA VAL A 147 -11.89 29.07 10.36
C VAL A 147 -12.73 30.33 10.15
N VAL A 148 -14.01 30.12 9.89
CA VAL A 148 -15.03 31.15 9.88
C VAL A 148 -15.95 30.89 11.06
N LEU A 149 -15.99 31.83 12.01
CA LEU A 149 -16.81 31.76 13.22
C LEU A 149 -18.01 32.67 13.07
N ASP A 150 -19.21 32.11 13.10
CA ASP A 150 -20.44 32.89 13.12
C ASP A 150 -20.76 33.35 14.54
N ARG A 151 -20.97 34.63 14.70
CA ARG A 151 -21.42 35.24 15.97
C ARG A 151 -22.92 35.49 15.95
N LYS A 152 -23.62 35.05 16.99
CA LYS A 152 -25.01 35.45 17.21
C LYS A 152 -25.05 36.97 17.38
N ASN A 153 -25.67 37.69 16.41
CA ASN A 153 -25.86 39.14 16.36
C ASN A 153 -24.62 40.02 16.09
N ASP A 154 -23.53 39.48 15.58
CA ASP A 154 -22.34 40.25 15.21
C ASP A 154 -21.76 39.79 13.86
N THR A 155 -20.79 40.50 13.33
CA THR A 155 -20.14 40.14 12.05
C THR A 155 -19.32 38.86 12.22
N PRO A 156 -19.35 37.90 11.25
CA PRO A 156 -18.52 36.73 11.25
C PRO A 156 -17.04 37.11 11.34
N VAL A 157 -16.26 36.31 12.09
CA VAL A 157 -14.80 36.46 12.18
C VAL A 157 -14.15 35.33 11.46
N SER A 158 -13.16 35.62 10.62
CA SER A 158 -12.37 34.62 9.92
C SER A 158 -10.90 34.81 10.27
N GLY A 159 -10.20 33.69 10.51
CA GLY A 159 -8.78 33.70 10.78
C GLY A 159 -8.10 32.42 10.32
N CYS A 160 -6.79 32.52 10.06
CA CYS A 160 -5.96 31.36 9.78
C CYS A 160 -5.79 30.56 11.06
N LEU A 161 -5.96 29.24 10.99
CA LEU A 161 -5.69 28.30 12.10
C LEU A 161 -4.32 27.68 11.97
N LEU A 162 -4.13 26.97 10.86
CA LEU A 162 -2.91 26.23 10.57
C LEU A 162 -2.43 26.55 9.17
N GLN A 163 -1.14 26.68 9.00
CA GLN A 163 -0.50 26.81 7.70
C GLN A 163 0.30 25.59 7.35
N ASN A 164 0.49 25.36 6.05
CA ASN A 164 1.39 24.34 5.52
C ASN A 164 1.01 22.89 5.93
N VAL A 165 -0.28 22.61 6.08
CA VAL A 165 -0.81 21.28 6.44
C VAL A 165 -0.74 20.37 5.23
N ARG A 166 -0.19 19.16 5.40
CA ARG A 166 -0.17 18.16 4.32
C ARG A 166 -1.52 17.48 4.20
N LEU A 167 -2.05 17.44 2.99
CA LEU A 167 -3.21 16.62 2.65
C LEU A 167 -2.75 15.21 2.29
N LEU A 168 -3.13 14.23 3.09
CA LEU A 168 -2.72 12.84 2.93
C LEU A 168 -3.63 12.08 1.95
N ALA A 169 -4.94 12.28 2.08
CA ALA A 169 -5.94 11.64 1.23
C ALA A 169 -7.21 12.48 1.13
N VAL A 170 -7.97 12.27 0.07
CA VAL A 170 -9.35 12.75 -0.06
C VAL A 170 -10.22 11.56 -0.41
N LYS A 171 -11.27 11.35 0.39
CA LYS A 171 -12.15 10.19 0.26
C LYS A 171 -13.57 10.62 -0.04
N ASP A 172 -14.29 9.75 -0.74
CA ASP A 172 -15.71 9.91 -1.00
C ASP A 172 -16.58 9.37 0.16
N HIS A 173 -17.90 9.42 0.01
CA HIS A 173 -18.85 8.89 1.00
C HIS A 173 -18.74 7.38 1.25
N LYS A 174 -18.09 6.64 0.35
CA LYS A 174 -17.82 5.21 0.53
C LYS A 174 -16.50 4.94 1.25
N GLY A 175 -15.71 5.99 1.53
CA GLY A 175 -14.37 5.87 2.10
C GLY A 175 -13.29 5.50 1.07
N LEU A 176 -13.63 5.51 -0.22
CA LEU A 176 -12.68 5.25 -1.31
C LEU A 176 -11.93 6.54 -1.67
N ASP A 177 -10.67 6.40 -2.08
CA ASP A 177 -9.91 7.53 -2.59
C ASP A 177 -10.54 8.05 -3.90
N LEU A 178 -10.51 9.36 -4.13
CA LEU A 178 -11.16 9.95 -5.32
C LEU A 178 -10.59 9.43 -6.65
N THR A 179 -9.40 8.87 -6.63
CA THR A 179 -8.73 8.27 -7.80
C THR A 179 -9.12 6.80 -8.04
N ASP A 180 -9.85 6.17 -7.11
CA ASP A 180 -10.34 4.81 -7.26
C ASP A 180 -11.42 4.75 -8.35
N GLU A 181 -11.39 3.73 -9.20
CA GLU A 181 -12.36 3.53 -10.28
C GLU A 181 -13.80 3.37 -9.77
N ASN A 182 -13.97 2.87 -8.54
CA ASN A 182 -15.28 2.68 -7.90
C ASN A 182 -15.72 3.87 -7.07
N SER A 183 -14.91 4.93 -6.99
CA SER A 183 -15.24 6.16 -6.29
C SER A 183 -16.34 6.94 -6.99
N THR A 184 -17.10 7.70 -6.22
CA THR A 184 -18.09 8.66 -6.76
C THR A 184 -17.44 9.89 -7.40
N GLY A 185 -16.14 10.11 -7.16
CA GLY A 185 -15.41 11.30 -7.59
C GLY A 185 -15.81 12.58 -6.85
N ILE A 186 -16.70 12.50 -5.85
CA ILE A 186 -17.17 13.64 -5.05
C ILE A 186 -16.46 13.60 -3.69
N PRO A 187 -15.68 14.63 -3.32
CA PRO A 187 -15.00 14.68 -2.03
C PRO A 187 -16.01 14.75 -0.87
N TYR A 188 -15.73 13.98 0.17
CA TYR A 188 -16.50 13.98 1.41
C TYR A 188 -15.61 14.10 2.64
N LEU A 189 -14.44 13.44 2.66
CA LEU A 189 -13.49 13.50 3.76
C LEU A 189 -12.12 13.93 3.25
N ALA A 190 -11.49 14.86 3.94
CA ALA A 190 -10.09 15.23 3.77
C ALA A 190 -9.29 14.69 4.96
N VAL A 191 -8.21 13.93 4.71
CA VAL A 191 -7.30 13.41 5.73
C VAL A 191 -6.05 14.26 5.77
N LEU A 192 -5.82 14.93 6.88
CA LEU A 192 -4.78 15.94 7.09
C LEU A 192 -3.71 15.43 8.05
N ALA A 193 -2.44 15.74 7.78
CA ALA A 193 -1.35 15.51 8.73
C ALA A 193 -1.17 16.74 9.63
N VAL A 194 -1.57 16.64 10.87
CA VAL A 194 -1.49 17.73 11.86
C VAL A 194 -0.62 17.34 13.03
N SER A 195 -0.10 18.31 13.78
CA SER A 195 0.57 18.01 15.05
C SER A 195 -0.45 17.48 16.05
N GLN A 196 -0.08 16.47 16.85
CA GLN A 196 -0.92 15.95 17.91
C GLN A 196 -1.39 17.03 18.89
N LYS A 197 -0.60 18.09 19.08
CA LYS A 197 -0.92 19.23 19.94
C LYS A 197 -2.07 20.09 19.41
N ASP A 198 -2.26 20.11 18.09
CA ASP A 198 -3.21 20.98 17.44
C ASP A 198 -4.56 20.30 17.18
N VAL A 199 -4.65 18.98 17.45
CA VAL A 199 -5.88 18.17 17.24
C VAL A 199 -7.05 18.71 18.06
N GLU A 200 -6.81 19.09 19.31
CA GLU A 200 -7.85 19.62 20.21
C GLU A 200 -8.41 20.95 19.70
N LEU A 201 -7.52 21.86 19.29
CA LEU A 201 -7.90 23.15 18.72
C LEU A 201 -8.69 22.99 17.41
N LEU A 202 -8.25 22.09 16.53
CA LEU A 202 -8.96 21.80 15.29
C LEU A 202 -10.36 21.24 15.55
N SER A 203 -10.48 20.30 16.47
CA SER A 203 -11.76 19.72 16.86
C SER A 203 -12.73 20.75 17.41
N LEU A 204 -12.21 21.70 18.17
CA LEU A 204 -12.99 22.83 18.70
C LEU A 204 -13.41 23.77 17.57
N ALA A 205 -12.50 24.11 16.66
CA ALA A 205 -12.76 24.97 15.53
C ALA A 205 -13.81 24.37 14.57
N GLU A 206 -13.75 23.08 14.31
CA GLU A 206 -14.73 22.35 13.49
C GLU A 206 -16.13 22.38 14.10
N LYS A 207 -16.20 22.28 15.43
CA LYS A 207 -17.49 22.29 16.15
C LYS A 207 -18.11 23.67 16.27
N THR A 208 -17.28 24.73 16.34
CA THR A 208 -17.74 26.09 16.59
C THR A 208 -17.85 26.94 15.35
N GLY A 209 -17.26 26.53 14.24
CA GLY A 209 -17.25 27.27 12.98
C GLY A 209 -17.12 26.37 11.76
N GLU A 210 -16.89 27.01 10.62
CA GLU A 210 -16.65 26.35 9.35
C GLU A 210 -15.16 26.42 9.01
N ILE A 211 -14.50 25.27 8.81
CA ILE A 211 -13.12 25.20 8.36
C ILE A 211 -13.09 25.20 6.84
N ARG A 212 -12.30 26.09 6.25
CA ARG A 212 -12.05 26.20 4.81
C ARG A 212 -10.59 25.91 4.51
N MET A 213 -10.36 25.20 3.41
CA MET A 213 -9.05 24.78 2.95
C MET A 213 -8.64 25.61 1.72
N PHE A 214 -7.40 26.09 1.75
CA PHE A 214 -6.80 26.81 0.62
C PHE A 214 -5.47 26.18 0.26
N SER A 215 -5.26 25.92 -1.04
CA SER A 215 -3.96 25.43 -1.52
C SER A 215 -2.94 26.55 -1.46
N THR A 216 -1.74 26.24 -1.01
CA THR A 216 -0.61 27.17 -0.95
C THR A 216 0.47 26.80 -1.94
N ASP A 217 1.39 27.73 -2.21
CA ASP A 217 2.53 27.47 -3.06
C ASP A 217 3.44 26.37 -2.46
N ASN A 218 3.64 25.31 -3.23
CA ASN A 218 4.39 24.12 -2.82
C ASN A 218 5.90 24.19 -3.13
N THR A 219 6.39 25.30 -3.65
CA THR A 219 7.77 25.40 -4.19
C THR A 219 8.87 25.23 -3.15
N ASP A 220 8.57 25.41 -1.84
CA ASP A 220 9.57 25.35 -0.76
C ASP A 220 9.22 24.33 0.34
N SER A 221 8.34 23.38 0.06
CA SER A 221 7.49 22.73 1.06
C SER A 221 8.03 21.44 1.68
N THR A 222 9.11 20.86 1.18
CA THR A 222 9.54 19.52 1.63
C THR A 222 10.06 19.47 3.07
N ALA A 223 10.45 20.61 3.64
CA ALA A 223 11.06 20.70 4.97
C ALA A 223 10.18 21.32 6.06
N ARG A 224 9.10 22.04 5.70
CA ARG A 224 8.25 22.72 6.69
C ARG A 224 7.17 21.81 7.23
N GLU A 225 6.96 21.82 8.52
CA GLU A 225 5.82 21.19 9.17
C GLU A 225 4.64 22.17 9.26
N ALA A 226 3.45 21.64 9.59
CA ALA A 226 2.28 22.45 9.83
C ALA A 226 2.56 23.41 11.01
N GLU A 227 2.23 24.68 10.84
CA GLU A 227 2.47 25.73 11.84
C GLU A 227 1.15 26.32 12.31
N LEU A 228 0.98 26.43 13.62
CA LEU A 228 -0.15 27.09 14.25
C LEU A 228 0.04 28.63 14.16
N VAL A 229 -0.91 29.29 13.48
CA VAL A 229 -0.84 30.74 13.22
C VAL A 229 -2.07 31.48 13.75
N VAL A 230 -2.84 30.84 14.63
CA VAL A 230 -4.08 31.39 15.14
C VAL A 230 -3.84 32.71 15.89
N SER A 231 -4.63 33.75 15.56
CA SER A 231 -4.60 35.03 16.28
C SER A 231 -5.26 34.90 17.65
N ASP A 232 -4.81 35.74 18.60
CA ASP A 232 -5.36 35.77 19.97
C ASP A 232 -6.86 36.00 20.00
N ASP A 233 -7.38 36.81 19.08
CA ASP A 233 -8.83 37.12 18.96
C ASP A 233 -9.62 35.85 18.58
N VAL A 234 -9.13 35.06 17.63
CA VAL A 234 -9.76 33.80 17.20
C VAL A 234 -9.65 32.75 18.32
N LEU A 235 -8.52 32.67 19.01
CA LEU A 235 -8.33 31.79 20.17
C LEU A 235 -9.30 32.11 21.31
N GLN A 236 -9.49 33.38 21.63
CA GLN A 236 -10.46 33.80 22.65
C GLN A 236 -11.89 33.42 22.28
N LEU A 237 -12.24 33.57 21.00
CA LEU A 237 -13.57 33.22 20.51
C LEU A 237 -13.83 31.71 20.55
N LEU A 238 -12.86 30.91 20.16
CA LEU A 238 -12.94 29.45 20.23
C LEU A 238 -13.14 28.99 21.67
N ASN A 239 -12.40 29.58 22.62
CA ASN A 239 -12.50 29.25 24.04
C ASN A 239 -13.81 29.75 24.68
N SER A 240 -14.35 30.92 24.25
CA SER A 240 -15.61 31.46 24.77
C SER A 240 -16.84 30.72 24.26
N GLY A 241 -16.80 30.20 23.03
CA GLY A 241 -17.88 29.38 22.45
C GLY A 241 -18.10 28.06 23.22
N THR A 242 -17.10 27.56 23.89
CA THR A 242 -17.22 26.36 24.77
C THR A 242 -17.94 26.65 26.07
N ALA A 243 -17.90 27.88 26.56
CA ALA A 243 -18.54 28.24 27.83
C ALA A 243 -20.07 28.42 27.73
N GLU A 244 -20.61 28.68 26.55
CA GLU A 244 -22.05 28.84 26.33
C GLU A 244 -22.82 27.51 26.07
N HIS A 245 -22.11 26.40 25.92
CA HIS A 245 -22.70 25.07 25.65
C HIS A 245 -22.59 24.09 26.85
N MET A 246 -22.07 24.51 28.01
CA MET A 246 -22.13 23.80 29.26
C MET A 246 -23.26 24.39 30.15
#